data_8a7cb2fecdc95604b9759bc1a19625d4
#
_entry.id   8a7cb2fecdc95604b9759bc1a19625d4
#
_cell.length_a   1.000
_cell.length_b   1.000
_cell.length_c   1.000
_cell.angle_alpha   90.00
_cell.angle_beta   90.00
_cell.angle_gamma   90.00
#
_symmetry.space_group_name_H-M   'P 1'
#
loop_
_entity.id
_entity.type
_entity.pdbx_description
1 polymer ?
#
loop_
_entity_poly.entity_id
_entity_poly.type
_entity_poly.pdbx_seq_one_letter_code
_entity_poly.pdbx_strand_id
1 'polypeptide(L)'
;MKKLLISCLVFLGGFISVHGQVYTGAAYYPEHTDKEQVEKDARLMKEAHFNIARMGDFAWHSMEPKDGAFTLEWLDHAIRTLSQHGIQSLLCTPTAAIPKWMHDAHPDIMIMGADGQRKPYGRRRLSQQQGLPPILHTHYTHLGGTL
;
A
#
# COMPACT_ATOMS: atom_id res chain seq x y z
N MET A 1 11.81 30.80 -49.89
CA MET A 1 10.86 29.72 -49.64
C MET A 1 11.38 28.67 -48.66
N LYS A 2 12.66 28.19 -48.75
CA LYS A 2 13.22 27.18 -47.80
C LYS A 2 13.28 27.63 -46.32
N LYS A 3 13.52 28.92 -46.04
CA LYS A 3 13.57 29.46 -44.66
C LYS A 3 12.19 29.53 -43.98
N LEU A 4 11.12 29.71 -44.74
CA LEU A 4 9.75 29.75 -44.22
C LEU A 4 9.25 28.36 -43.83
N LEU A 5 9.65 27.32 -44.58
CA LEU A 5 9.32 25.91 -44.26
C LEU A 5 9.96 25.42 -43.00
N ILE A 6 11.20 25.84 -42.71
CA ILE A 6 11.91 25.45 -41.49
C ILE A 6 11.26 26.11 -40.24
N SER A 7 10.79 27.37 -40.37
CA SER A 7 10.10 28.08 -39.29
C SER A 7 8.76 27.44 -38.94
N CYS A 8 8.00 26.93 -39.90
CA CYS A 8 6.76 26.18 -39.63
C CYS A 8 6.99 24.82 -38.98
N LEU A 9 8.10 24.12 -39.32
CA LEU A 9 8.41 22.83 -38.71
C LEU A 9 8.79 22.97 -37.23
N VAL A 10 9.44 24.05 -36.85
CA VAL A 10 9.80 24.33 -35.45
C VAL A 10 8.56 24.68 -34.62
N PHE A 11 7.56 25.31 -35.21
CA PHE A 11 6.29 25.62 -34.52
C PHE A 11 5.37 24.39 -34.30
N LEU A 12 5.45 23.39 -35.18
CA LEU A 12 4.66 22.13 -35.03
C LEU A 12 5.24 21.15 -34.02
N GLY A 13 6.53 21.28 -33.64
CA GLY A 13 7.20 20.39 -32.67
C GLY A 13 7.02 20.78 -31.21
N GLY A 14 6.33 21.89 -30.91
CA GLY A 14 6.38 22.51 -29.59
C GLY A 14 5.29 22.12 -28.57
N PHE A 15 4.33 21.26 -28.90
CA PHE A 15 3.28 20.85 -27.97
C PHE A 15 3.55 19.45 -27.40
N ILE A 16 4.64 19.29 -26.66
CA ILE A 16 4.74 18.16 -25.74
C ILE A 16 3.86 18.50 -24.53
N SER A 17 2.59 18.10 -24.59
CA SER A 17 1.71 18.18 -23.42
C SER A 17 2.21 17.20 -22.37
N VAL A 18 2.93 17.68 -21.37
CA VAL A 18 3.24 16.91 -20.17
C VAL A 18 1.95 16.77 -19.37
N HIS A 19 1.30 15.62 -19.47
CA HIS A 19 0.14 15.30 -18.63
C HIS A 19 0.65 14.76 -17.29
N GLY A 20 0.69 15.62 -16.28
CA GLY A 20 0.87 15.19 -14.90
C GLY A 20 -0.40 14.48 -14.42
N GLN A 21 -0.28 13.23 -13.95
CA GLN A 21 -1.40 12.55 -13.31
C GLN A 21 -1.49 13.03 -11.86
N VAL A 22 -2.65 13.59 -11.47
CA VAL A 22 -2.95 13.95 -10.09
C VAL A 22 -3.63 12.78 -9.42
N TYR A 23 -3.09 12.34 -8.28
CA TYR A 23 -3.69 11.29 -7.47
C TYR A 23 -4.54 11.92 -6.37
N THR A 24 -5.81 11.52 -6.32
CA THR A 24 -6.79 11.93 -5.31
C THR A 24 -7.38 10.69 -4.69
N GLY A 25 -7.29 10.55 -3.38
CA GLY A 25 -7.78 9.36 -2.70
C GLY A 25 -7.61 9.42 -1.19
N ALA A 26 -7.81 8.29 -0.53
CA ALA A 26 -7.74 8.15 0.92
C ALA A 26 -7.10 6.83 1.35
N ALA A 27 -6.81 6.71 2.65
CA ALA A 27 -6.54 5.43 3.27
C ALA A 27 -7.82 4.60 3.32
N TYR A 28 -7.69 3.32 2.98
CA TYR A 28 -8.78 2.36 2.93
C TYR A 28 -8.37 1.07 3.65
N TYR A 29 -9.28 0.48 4.39
CA TYR A 29 -9.03 -0.66 5.28
C TYR A 29 -9.98 -1.82 4.96
N PRO A 30 -9.82 -2.50 3.79
CA PRO A 30 -10.70 -3.58 3.35
C PRO A 30 -10.63 -4.81 4.26
N GLU A 31 -9.60 -4.94 5.08
CA GLU A 31 -9.46 -6.00 6.08
C GLU A 31 -10.54 -5.97 7.19
N HIS A 32 -11.28 -4.88 7.29
CA HIS A 32 -12.36 -4.69 8.26
C HIS A 32 -13.76 -4.82 7.66
N THR A 33 -13.85 -5.16 6.37
CA THR A 33 -15.13 -5.21 5.64
C THR A 33 -15.31 -6.55 4.94
N ASP A 34 -16.54 -6.87 4.55
CA ASP A 34 -16.84 -8.00 3.68
C ASP A 34 -16.72 -7.61 2.19
N LYS A 35 -16.84 -8.62 1.32
CA LYS A 35 -16.70 -8.43 -0.13
C LYS A 35 -17.76 -7.52 -0.73
N GLU A 36 -18.98 -7.57 -0.21
CA GLU A 36 -20.11 -6.74 -0.67
C GLU A 36 -19.87 -5.26 -0.31
N GLN A 37 -19.35 -5.01 0.88
CA GLN A 37 -19.00 -3.65 1.29
C GLN A 37 -17.84 -3.09 0.48
N VAL A 38 -16.82 -3.89 0.14
CA VAL A 38 -15.71 -3.47 -0.73
C VAL A 38 -16.23 -2.99 -2.08
N GLU A 39 -17.19 -3.70 -2.69
CA GLU A 39 -17.82 -3.32 -3.96
C GLU A 39 -18.57 -2.00 -3.86
N LYS A 40 -19.31 -1.81 -2.78
CA LYS A 40 -20.04 -0.56 -2.49
C LYS A 40 -19.08 0.62 -2.28
N ASP A 41 -18.01 0.40 -1.51
CA ASP A 41 -17.01 1.43 -1.23
C ASP A 41 -16.29 1.87 -2.50
N ALA A 42 -15.92 0.91 -3.38
CA ALA A 42 -15.30 1.21 -4.65
C ALA A 42 -16.18 2.10 -5.56
N ARG A 43 -17.48 1.85 -5.59
CA ARG A 43 -18.44 2.71 -6.31
C ARG A 43 -18.49 4.11 -5.71
N LEU A 44 -18.59 4.24 -4.38
CA LEU A 44 -18.61 5.54 -3.71
C LEU A 44 -17.32 6.32 -3.92
N MET A 45 -16.17 5.65 -3.86
CA MET A 45 -14.88 6.26 -4.17
C MET A 45 -14.83 6.77 -5.63
N LYS A 46 -15.36 5.99 -6.57
CA LYS A 46 -15.44 6.39 -7.98
C LYS A 46 -16.35 7.62 -8.17
N GLU A 47 -17.51 7.64 -7.52
CA GLU A 47 -18.44 8.77 -7.54
C GLU A 47 -17.80 10.03 -6.93
N ALA A 48 -16.96 9.86 -5.90
CA ALA A 48 -16.17 10.93 -5.29
C ALA A 48 -14.92 11.33 -6.10
N HIS A 49 -14.74 10.78 -7.31
CA HIS A 49 -13.60 11.02 -8.20
C HIS A 49 -12.23 10.60 -7.61
N PHE A 50 -12.21 9.63 -6.73
CA PHE A 50 -10.96 9.02 -6.28
C PHE A 50 -10.36 8.16 -7.40
N ASN A 51 -9.04 8.23 -7.55
CA ASN A 51 -8.28 7.44 -8.50
C ASN A 51 -7.16 6.61 -7.85
N ILE A 52 -7.00 6.73 -6.53
CA ILE A 52 -6.05 5.93 -5.75
C ILE A 52 -6.62 5.63 -4.36
N ALA A 53 -6.36 4.42 -3.85
CA ALA A 53 -6.64 4.03 -2.47
C ALA A 53 -5.38 3.44 -1.84
N ARG A 54 -4.99 3.97 -0.67
CA ARG A 54 -3.84 3.49 0.10
C ARG A 54 -4.31 2.47 1.13
N MET A 55 -3.71 1.26 1.14
CA MET A 55 -4.14 0.16 1.99
C MET A 55 -2.98 -0.69 2.49
N GLY A 56 -3.23 -1.49 3.52
CA GLY A 56 -2.33 -2.52 4.02
C GLY A 56 -1.39 -2.11 5.15
N ASP A 57 -1.33 -0.82 5.56
CA ASP A 57 -0.34 -0.33 6.55
C ASP A 57 -0.43 -1.01 7.92
N PHE A 58 -1.62 -1.45 8.32
CA PHE A 58 -1.88 -2.06 9.64
C PHE A 58 -2.37 -3.50 9.54
N ALA A 59 -2.41 -4.06 8.33
CA ALA A 59 -3.10 -5.29 8.02
C ALA A 59 -2.24 -6.56 8.19
N TRP A 60 -1.06 -6.50 8.80
CA TRP A 60 -0.18 -7.67 8.91
C TRP A 60 -0.86 -8.87 9.56
N HIS A 61 -1.61 -8.64 10.63
CA HIS A 61 -2.35 -9.73 11.29
C HIS A 61 -3.37 -10.41 10.35
N SER A 62 -4.01 -9.62 9.48
CA SER A 62 -4.96 -10.14 8.48
C SER A 62 -4.26 -10.80 7.29
N MET A 63 -3.06 -10.36 6.96
CA MET A 63 -2.24 -10.95 5.89
C MET A 63 -1.56 -12.25 6.33
N GLU A 64 -1.12 -12.29 7.59
CA GLU A 64 -0.36 -13.40 8.18
C GLU A 64 -0.80 -13.60 9.64
N PRO A 65 -1.96 -14.26 9.87
CA PRO A 65 -2.52 -14.48 11.20
C PRO A 65 -1.65 -15.40 12.09
N LYS A 66 -0.80 -16.23 11.48
CA LYS A 66 0.18 -17.08 12.13
C LYS A 66 1.47 -17.06 11.30
N ASP A 67 2.60 -17.32 11.92
CA ASP A 67 3.90 -17.39 11.28
C ASP A 67 3.89 -18.30 10.06
N GLY A 68 4.22 -17.75 8.88
CA GLY A 68 4.24 -18.44 7.59
C GLY A 68 2.86 -18.76 6.98
N ALA A 69 1.75 -18.44 7.66
CA ALA A 69 0.39 -18.70 7.15
C ALA A 69 -0.22 -17.45 6.56
N PHE A 70 -0.09 -17.28 5.25
CA PHE A 70 -0.61 -16.11 4.53
C PHE A 70 -2.06 -16.28 4.11
N THR A 71 -2.87 -15.22 4.29
CA THR A 71 -4.28 -15.12 3.90
C THR A 71 -4.50 -13.81 3.15
N LEU A 72 -4.25 -13.83 1.84
CA LEU A 72 -4.23 -12.62 0.98
C LEU A 72 -5.46 -12.49 0.07
N GLU A 73 -6.41 -13.42 0.13
CA GLU A 73 -7.57 -13.48 -0.76
C GLU A 73 -8.47 -12.23 -0.64
N TRP A 74 -8.60 -11.68 0.57
CA TRP A 74 -9.34 -10.45 0.82
C TRP A 74 -8.66 -9.23 0.16
N LEU A 75 -7.32 -9.17 0.20
CA LEU A 75 -6.53 -8.10 -0.40
C LEU A 75 -6.59 -8.17 -1.92
N ASP A 76 -6.43 -9.35 -2.50
CA ASP A 76 -6.59 -9.63 -3.92
C ASP A 76 -7.96 -9.18 -4.42
N HIS A 77 -9.02 -9.53 -3.67
CA HIS A 77 -10.37 -9.12 -4.00
C HIS A 77 -10.51 -7.58 -3.99
N ALA A 78 -10.01 -6.91 -2.95
CA ALA A 78 -10.06 -5.46 -2.85
C ALA A 78 -9.32 -4.77 -4.01
N ILE A 79 -8.10 -5.22 -4.34
CA ILE A 79 -7.31 -4.69 -5.45
C ILE A 79 -8.06 -4.82 -6.78
N ARG A 80 -8.61 -6.00 -7.07
CA ARG A 80 -9.35 -6.26 -8.31
C ARG A 80 -10.60 -5.39 -8.41
N THR A 81 -11.38 -5.30 -7.33
CA THR A 81 -12.59 -4.48 -7.27
C THR A 81 -12.26 -3.00 -7.50
N LEU A 82 -11.27 -2.45 -6.81
CA LEU A 82 -10.84 -1.06 -7.01
C LEU A 82 -10.37 -0.82 -8.45
N SER A 83 -9.59 -1.74 -9.01
CA SER A 83 -9.09 -1.66 -10.40
C SER A 83 -10.24 -1.64 -11.42
N GLN A 84 -11.30 -2.43 -11.24
CA GLN A 84 -12.50 -2.43 -12.09
C GLN A 84 -13.22 -1.08 -12.09
N HIS A 85 -13.09 -0.32 -11.00
CA HIS A 85 -13.62 1.04 -10.88
C HIS A 85 -12.62 2.13 -11.31
N GLY A 86 -11.44 1.75 -11.81
CA GLY A 86 -10.38 2.67 -12.25
C GLY A 86 -9.65 3.36 -11.11
N ILE A 87 -9.63 2.72 -9.92
CA ILE A 87 -8.93 3.20 -8.73
C ILE A 87 -7.66 2.36 -8.56
N GLN A 88 -6.51 3.03 -8.52
CA GLN A 88 -5.22 2.38 -8.30
C GLN A 88 -5.04 2.04 -6.82
N SER A 89 -4.37 0.92 -6.54
CA SER A 89 -4.04 0.49 -5.19
C SER A 89 -2.60 0.87 -4.85
N LEU A 90 -2.42 1.67 -3.79
CA LEU A 90 -1.13 1.95 -3.19
C LEU A 90 -0.95 1.03 -1.97
N LEU A 91 -0.22 -0.07 -2.17
CA LEU A 91 0.05 -1.01 -1.09
C LEU A 91 1.16 -0.50 -0.20
N CYS A 92 0.89 -0.48 1.10
CA CYS A 92 1.86 -0.15 2.13
C CYS A 92 2.43 -1.42 2.77
N THR A 93 3.66 -1.32 3.25
CA THR A 93 4.22 -2.37 4.09
C THR A 93 3.51 -2.35 5.45
N PRO A 94 3.04 -3.49 5.98
CA PRO A 94 2.24 -3.55 7.19
C PRO A 94 3.06 -3.43 8.49
N THR A 95 4.31 -2.98 8.39
CA THR A 95 5.29 -2.93 9.49
C THR A 95 4.93 -1.96 10.62
N ALA A 96 3.90 -1.14 10.45
CA ALA A 96 3.42 -0.21 11.48
C ALA A 96 2.68 -0.94 12.63
N ALA A 97 2.13 -2.13 12.38
CA ALA A 97 1.41 -2.94 13.36
C ALA A 97 1.76 -4.42 13.18
N ILE A 98 2.68 -4.91 13.99
CA ILE A 98 3.08 -6.31 13.97
C ILE A 98 1.98 -7.21 14.54
N PRO A 99 1.81 -8.46 14.05
CA PRO A 99 0.85 -9.40 14.59
C PRO A 99 1.26 -9.88 15.99
N LYS A 100 0.27 -10.37 16.74
CA LYS A 100 0.50 -10.83 18.12
C LYS A 100 1.51 -11.97 18.19
N TRP A 101 1.46 -12.92 17.28
CA TRP A 101 2.38 -14.06 17.24
C TRP A 101 3.85 -13.62 17.14
N MET A 102 4.14 -12.59 16.35
CA MET A 102 5.49 -12.03 16.23
C MET A 102 5.94 -11.32 17.51
N HIS A 103 5.03 -10.58 18.14
CA HIS A 103 5.30 -9.98 19.44
C HIS A 103 5.64 -11.02 20.50
N ASP A 104 4.89 -12.14 20.52
CA ASP A 104 5.07 -13.20 21.51
C ASP A 104 6.38 -13.98 21.27
N ALA A 105 6.74 -14.20 19.99
CA ALA A 105 7.97 -14.91 19.62
C ALA A 105 9.23 -14.03 19.75
N HIS A 106 9.11 -12.71 19.54
CA HIS A 106 10.22 -11.77 19.45
C HIS A 106 9.95 -10.48 20.25
N PRO A 107 9.82 -10.54 21.57
CA PRO A 107 9.50 -9.36 22.39
C PRO A 107 10.60 -8.28 22.35
N ASP A 108 11.80 -8.62 21.92
CA ASP A 108 12.96 -7.75 21.79
C ASP A 108 12.85 -6.77 20.58
N ILE A 109 12.01 -7.06 19.59
CA ILE A 109 11.79 -6.18 18.44
C ILE A 109 10.94 -4.94 18.76
N MET A 110 10.31 -4.92 19.94
CA MET A 110 9.49 -3.80 20.37
C MET A 110 10.34 -2.57 20.72
N ILE A 111 9.82 -1.38 20.37
CA ILE A 111 10.50 -0.13 20.70
C ILE A 111 10.61 0.03 22.22
N MET A 112 11.81 0.36 22.66
CA MET A 112 12.04 0.76 24.04
C MET A 112 11.58 2.20 24.25
N GLY A 113 10.71 2.43 25.21
CA GLY A 113 10.31 3.77 25.63
C GLY A 113 11.43 4.50 26.37
N ALA A 114 11.27 5.80 26.57
CA ALA A 114 12.21 6.62 27.36
C ALA A 114 12.33 6.15 28.83
N ASP A 115 11.36 5.41 29.31
CA ASP A 115 11.32 4.77 30.64
C ASP A 115 12.06 3.43 30.70
N GLY A 116 12.75 3.04 29.62
CA GLY A 116 13.44 1.74 29.51
C GLY A 116 12.52 0.52 29.37
N GLN A 117 11.20 0.73 29.27
CA GLN A 117 10.24 -0.35 29.11
C GLN A 117 9.93 -0.58 27.63
N ARG A 118 9.87 -1.87 27.22
CA ARG A 118 9.34 -2.26 25.92
C ARG A 118 7.83 -2.28 25.98
N LYS A 119 7.17 -1.41 25.18
CA LYS A 119 5.71 -1.22 25.25
C LYS A 119 5.00 -1.98 24.13
N PRO A 120 4.04 -2.86 24.47
CA PRO A 120 3.25 -3.57 23.47
C PRO A 120 2.19 -2.68 22.80
N TYR A 121 1.99 -1.46 23.28
CA TYR A 121 0.93 -0.55 22.82
C TYR A 121 1.51 0.77 22.29
N GLY A 122 1.00 1.24 21.14
CA GLY A 122 1.39 2.45 20.45
C GLY A 122 1.73 2.18 18.98
N ARG A 123 2.06 3.23 18.24
CA ARG A 123 2.61 3.07 16.87
C ARG A 123 3.90 2.26 16.97
N ARG A 124 3.79 0.99 16.66
CA ARG A 124 4.88 0.04 16.78
C ARG A 124 5.78 0.20 15.57
N ARG A 125 6.83 0.99 15.71
CA ARG A 125 7.93 0.93 14.76
C ARG A 125 8.79 -0.26 15.15
N LEU A 126 9.08 -1.12 14.19
CA LEU A 126 10.20 -2.06 14.33
C LEU A 126 11.43 -1.23 14.70
N SER A 127 12.12 -1.58 15.77
CA SER A 127 13.36 -0.91 16.11
C SER A 127 14.29 -1.09 14.91
N GLN A 128 15.03 -0.04 14.54
CA GLN A 128 16.06 -0.12 13.50
C GLN A 128 17.28 -0.90 14.01
N GLN A 129 17.06 -2.03 14.67
CA GLN A 129 18.13 -2.93 15.01
C GLN A 129 18.65 -3.60 13.74
N GLN A 130 19.95 -3.60 13.62
CA GLN A 130 20.74 -4.14 12.51
C GLN A 130 20.25 -5.54 12.13
N GLY A 131 19.64 -5.61 10.92
CA GLY A 131 19.08 -6.83 10.37
C GLY A 131 17.57 -6.94 10.63
N LEU A 132 16.78 -6.56 9.62
CA LEU A 132 15.36 -6.97 9.56
C LEU A 132 15.31 -8.49 9.70
N PRO A 133 14.47 -9.03 10.60
CA PRO A 133 14.35 -10.49 10.71
C PRO A 133 14.01 -11.08 9.34
N PRO A 134 14.49 -12.30 9.02
CA PRO A 134 14.24 -12.98 7.74
C PRO A 134 12.76 -12.99 7.30
N ILE A 135 11.85 -12.97 8.26
CA ILE A 135 10.41 -12.87 8.14
C ILE A 135 9.95 -11.68 7.28
N LEU A 136 10.58 -10.50 7.43
CA LEU A 136 10.23 -9.34 6.61
C LEU A 136 10.65 -9.52 5.15
N HIS A 137 11.71 -10.24 4.89
CA HIS A 137 12.17 -10.55 3.53
C HIS A 137 11.19 -11.48 2.81
N THR A 138 10.64 -12.46 3.50
CA THR A 138 9.63 -13.39 2.96
C THR A 138 8.34 -12.66 2.61
N HIS A 139 7.92 -11.70 3.46
CA HIS A 139 6.73 -10.91 3.22
C HIS A 139 6.85 -10.03 1.97
N TYR A 140 8.00 -9.40 1.75
CA TYR A 140 8.27 -8.62 0.53
C TYR A 140 8.24 -9.46 -0.75
N THR A 141 8.75 -10.68 -0.72
CA THR A 141 8.75 -11.57 -1.89
C THR A 141 7.34 -12.07 -2.24
N HIS A 142 6.48 -12.30 -1.26
CA HIS A 142 5.10 -12.70 -1.50
C HIS A 142 4.24 -11.56 -2.06
N LEU A 143 4.40 -10.33 -1.58
CA LEU A 143 3.68 -9.16 -2.11
C LEU A 143 4.20 -8.75 -3.50
N GLY A 144 5.49 -8.94 -3.79
CA GLY A 144 6.11 -8.62 -5.09
C GLY A 144 5.85 -9.65 -6.18
N GLY A 145 5.42 -10.87 -5.83
CA GLY A 145 5.08 -11.92 -6.78
C GLY A 145 3.65 -11.87 -7.33
N THR A 146 2.82 -10.97 -6.80
CA THR A 146 1.39 -10.85 -7.16
C THR A 146 1.08 -9.56 -7.96
N LEU A 147 2.07 -8.69 -8.16
CA LEU A 147 1.99 -7.49 -8.99
C LEU A 147 2.67 -7.73 -10.33
#